data_3a870541df76ec3f7d566dd1b2a29c3a
#
_entry.id   3a870541df76ec3f7d566dd1b2a29c3a
#
_cell.length_a   1.000
_cell.length_b   1.000
_cell.length_c   1.000
_cell.angle_alpha   90.00
_cell.angle_beta   90.00
_cell.angle_gamma   90.00
#
_symmetry.space_group_name_H-M   'P 1'
#
loop_
_entity.id
_entity.type
_entity.pdbx_description
1 polymer ?
#
loop_
_entity_poly.entity_id
_entity_poly.type
_entity_poly.pdbx_seq_one_letter_code
_entity_poly.pdbx_strand_id
1 'polypeptide(L)'
;MLTLTKSLFALMLGFISSTIFGLIAIPFLKKLKAGQNINIYVEAHRSKAGTPTMGGIIFIIPTIAITVFLLLTGKIEYSVNLMIVLFVFFSYALIGFLDDFISLRRKSNKGLTQFQKLLLQLIVALVFYVLFRQFTSGDSYLRISALGIDWNLGWFYGVFILFLLVGSSNAVNLTDGLDGLAGGLSAISFLAFGLIAMGSWWIEGNADMGIFCFILVGSIMGF
;
A
#
# COMPACT_ATOMS: atom_id res chain seq x y z
N MET A 1 -4.99 -20.94 -15.95
CA MET A 1 -4.55 -20.15 -17.13
C MET A 1 -5.29 -18.82 -17.26
N LEU A 2 -6.64 -18.80 -17.19
CA LEU A 2 -7.43 -17.56 -17.31
C LEU A 2 -7.12 -16.50 -16.24
N THR A 3 -6.87 -16.91 -14.99
CA THR A 3 -6.55 -16.00 -13.86
C THR A 3 -5.21 -15.30 -14.04
N LEU A 4 -4.17 -16.03 -14.46
CA LEU A 4 -2.86 -15.44 -14.73
C LEU A 4 -2.91 -14.40 -15.86
N THR A 5 -3.65 -14.69 -16.92
CA THR A 5 -3.85 -13.75 -18.04
C THR A 5 -4.56 -12.46 -17.54
N LYS A 6 -5.60 -12.60 -16.71
CA LYS A 6 -6.28 -11.45 -16.09
C LYS A 6 -5.32 -10.61 -15.23
N SER A 7 -4.47 -11.27 -14.45
CA SER A 7 -3.51 -10.59 -13.56
C SER A 7 -2.42 -9.86 -14.33
N LEU A 8 -1.88 -10.45 -15.39
CA LEU A 8 -0.92 -9.77 -16.26
C LEU A 8 -1.54 -8.56 -16.96
N PHE A 9 -2.78 -8.70 -17.43
CA PHE A 9 -3.51 -7.56 -18.00
C PHE A 9 -3.76 -6.47 -16.96
N ALA A 10 -4.12 -6.83 -15.74
CA ALA A 10 -4.31 -5.90 -14.63
C ALA A 10 -3.00 -5.16 -14.27
N LEU A 11 -1.86 -5.86 -14.27
CA LEU A 11 -0.54 -5.24 -14.10
C LEU A 11 -0.26 -4.21 -15.20
N MET A 12 -0.49 -4.57 -16.46
CA MET A 12 -0.30 -3.64 -17.59
C MET A 12 -1.19 -2.40 -17.47
N LEU A 13 -2.46 -2.58 -17.09
CA LEU A 13 -3.37 -1.46 -16.83
C LEU A 13 -2.85 -0.56 -15.71
N GLY A 14 -2.38 -1.15 -14.60
CA GLY A 14 -1.77 -0.42 -13.49
C GLY A 14 -0.58 0.42 -13.96
N PHE A 15 0.35 -0.20 -14.67
CA PHE A 15 1.55 0.47 -15.19
C PHE A 15 1.21 1.64 -16.10
N ILE A 16 0.39 1.40 -17.13
CA ILE A 16 0.03 2.42 -18.12
C ILE A 16 -0.71 3.58 -17.44
N SER A 17 -1.71 3.26 -16.60
CA SER A 17 -2.52 4.29 -15.94
C SER A 17 -1.71 5.14 -14.97
N SER A 18 -0.80 4.51 -14.18
CA SER A 18 0.07 5.22 -13.26
C SER A 18 1.07 6.11 -14.00
N THR A 19 1.68 5.60 -15.08
CA THR A 19 2.59 6.40 -15.91
C THR A 19 1.88 7.61 -16.53
N ILE A 20 0.69 7.42 -17.13
CA ILE A 20 -0.07 8.54 -17.72
C ILE A 20 -0.46 9.53 -16.63
N PHE A 21 -0.98 9.05 -15.49
CA PHE A 21 -1.36 9.90 -14.38
C PHE A 21 -0.15 10.66 -13.81
N GLY A 22 1.02 10.02 -13.73
CA GLY A 22 2.27 10.63 -13.28
C GLY A 22 2.68 11.82 -14.16
N LEU A 23 2.59 11.69 -15.49
CA LEU A 23 2.89 12.78 -16.44
C LEU A 23 2.01 14.01 -16.19
N ILE A 24 0.78 13.84 -15.72
CA ILE A 24 -0.15 14.92 -15.40
C ILE A 24 0.06 15.43 -13.97
N ALA A 25 0.23 14.53 -13.00
CA ALA A 25 0.31 14.88 -11.59
C ALA A 25 1.63 15.54 -11.20
N ILE A 26 2.77 15.10 -11.75
CA ILE A 26 4.08 15.65 -11.40
C ILE A 26 4.20 17.18 -11.65
N PRO A 27 3.79 17.72 -12.81
CA PRO A 27 3.82 19.19 -13.02
C PRO A 27 2.92 19.93 -12.03
N PHE A 28 1.76 19.36 -11.69
CA PHE A 28 0.84 19.95 -10.72
C PHE A 28 1.43 19.96 -9.31
N LEU A 29 2.00 18.82 -8.85
CA LEU A 29 2.65 18.72 -7.55
C LEU A 29 3.87 19.62 -7.42
N LYS A 30 4.65 19.77 -8.48
CA LYS A 30 5.78 20.73 -8.53
C LYS A 30 5.31 22.16 -8.30
N LYS A 31 4.18 22.56 -8.87
CA LYS A 31 3.61 23.92 -8.66
C LYS A 31 3.17 24.13 -7.21
N LEU A 32 2.62 23.10 -6.55
CA LEU A 32 2.24 23.20 -5.14
C LEU A 32 3.44 23.40 -4.21
N LYS A 33 4.61 22.83 -4.55
CA LYS A 33 5.84 22.94 -3.76
C LYS A 33 6.66 24.19 -4.02
N ALA A 34 6.36 25.01 -5.04
CA ALA A 34 7.16 26.17 -5.47
C ALA A 34 7.37 27.26 -4.40
N GLY A 35 6.88 27.09 -3.17
CA GLY A 35 7.06 27.99 -2.03
C GLY A 35 7.78 27.40 -0.81
N GLN A 36 8.31 26.18 -0.86
CA GLN A 36 9.00 25.58 0.30
C GLN A 36 10.52 25.83 0.24
N ASN A 37 11.07 26.53 1.26
CA ASN A 37 12.50 26.65 1.48
C ASN A 37 13.10 25.32 1.96
N ILE A 38 14.14 24.86 1.28
CA ILE A 38 14.87 23.64 1.62
C ILE A 38 15.91 24.00 2.68
N ASN A 39 15.89 23.24 3.81
CA ASN A 39 16.95 23.36 4.82
C ASN A 39 18.30 22.90 4.23
N ILE A 40 19.28 23.81 4.23
CA ILE A 40 20.57 23.79 3.53
C ILE A 40 21.61 22.82 4.16
N TYR A 41 21.22 22.03 5.17
CA TYR A 41 22.20 21.33 6.03
C TYR A 41 22.76 19.99 5.54
N VAL A 42 22.35 19.47 4.38
CA VAL A 42 22.92 18.23 3.83
C VAL A 42 23.20 18.40 2.33
N GLU A 43 24.49 18.45 1.95
CA GLU A 43 24.91 18.64 0.55
C GLU A 43 24.38 17.56 -0.41
N ALA A 44 24.24 16.32 0.06
CA ALA A 44 23.66 15.20 -0.70
C ALA A 44 22.17 15.42 -1.09
N HIS A 45 21.44 16.30 -0.41
CA HIS A 45 20.06 16.63 -0.73
C HIS A 45 19.90 17.80 -1.70
N ARG A 46 20.97 18.46 -2.11
CA ARG A 46 20.92 19.55 -3.11
C ARG A 46 20.44 19.07 -4.49
N SER A 47 20.78 17.86 -4.90
CA SER A 47 20.32 17.27 -6.15
C SER A 47 18.82 16.92 -6.15
N LYS A 48 18.22 16.74 -4.95
CA LYS A 48 16.79 16.47 -4.75
C LYS A 48 15.94 17.72 -4.50
N ALA A 49 16.55 18.90 -4.60
CA ALA A 49 15.85 20.18 -4.53
C ALA A 49 14.82 20.27 -5.66
N GLY A 50 13.54 20.22 -5.33
CA GLY A 50 12.45 20.30 -6.32
C GLY A 50 11.65 19.00 -6.51
N THR A 51 12.01 17.89 -5.86
CA THR A 51 11.17 16.70 -5.84
C THR A 51 9.86 17.01 -5.10
N PRO A 52 8.69 16.80 -5.72
CA PRO A 52 7.42 17.10 -5.07
C PRO A 52 7.14 16.11 -3.93
N THR A 53 6.48 16.55 -2.89
CA THR A 53 5.83 15.72 -1.88
C THR A 53 4.52 15.15 -2.43
N MET A 54 3.90 14.18 -1.75
CA MET A 54 2.63 13.53 -2.14
C MET A 54 2.75 12.68 -3.42
N GLY A 55 3.96 12.25 -3.79
CA GLY A 55 4.16 11.40 -4.98
C GLY A 55 3.35 10.11 -4.98
N GLY A 56 3.06 9.56 -3.80
CA GLY A 56 2.27 8.34 -3.65
C GLY A 56 0.88 8.38 -4.31
N ILE A 57 0.28 9.55 -4.50
CA ILE A 57 -1.01 9.66 -5.20
C ILE A 57 -0.93 9.15 -6.64
N ILE A 58 0.26 9.15 -7.25
CA ILE A 58 0.48 8.74 -8.64
C ILE A 58 0.19 7.25 -8.84
N PHE A 59 0.48 6.41 -7.87
CA PHE A 59 0.15 4.98 -7.95
C PHE A 59 -1.13 4.63 -7.17
N ILE A 60 -1.46 5.34 -6.09
CA ILE A 60 -2.64 5.05 -5.25
C ILE A 60 -3.94 5.28 -6.03
N ILE A 61 -4.08 6.45 -6.70
CA ILE A 61 -5.30 6.80 -7.42
C ILE A 61 -5.57 5.81 -8.57
N PRO A 62 -4.61 5.52 -9.48
CA PRO A 62 -4.83 4.52 -10.52
C PRO A 62 -5.15 3.13 -9.96
N THR A 63 -4.47 2.69 -8.89
CA THR A 63 -4.75 1.39 -8.27
C THR A 63 -6.20 1.29 -7.82
N ILE A 64 -6.71 2.29 -7.11
CA ILE A 64 -8.11 2.31 -6.65
C ILE A 64 -9.06 2.38 -7.85
N ALA A 65 -8.81 3.27 -8.80
CA ALA A 65 -9.67 3.47 -9.95
C ALA A 65 -9.80 2.20 -10.80
N ILE A 66 -8.68 1.51 -11.08
CA ILE A 66 -8.69 0.25 -11.84
C ILE A 66 -9.40 -0.85 -11.06
N THR A 67 -9.11 -0.98 -9.75
CA THR A 67 -9.76 -2.00 -8.92
C THR A 67 -11.28 -1.80 -8.91
N VAL A 68 -11.74 -0.57 -8.69
CA VAL A 68 -13.18 -0.25 -8.74
C VAL A 68 -13.76 -0.51 -10.13
N PHE A 69 -13.08 -0.11 -11.18
CA PHE A 69 -13.52 -0.37 -12.56
C PHE A 69 -13.67 -1.88 -12.84
N LEU A 70 -12.71 -2.70 -12.41
CA LEU A 70 -12.77 -4.15 -12.60
C LEU A 70 -13.86 -4.82 -11.75
N LEU A 71 -14.14 -4.30 -10.55
CA LEU A 71 -15.27 -4.73 -9.72
C LEU A 71 -16.62 -4.39 -10.40
N LEU A 72 -16.81 -3.14 -10.85
CA LEU A 72 -18.04 -2.69 -11.48
C LEU A 72 -18.32 -3.40 -12.82
N THR A 73 -17.27 -3.81 -13.53
CA THR A 73 -17.41 -4.56 -14.80
C THR A 73 -17.48 -6.08 -14.61
N GLY A 74 -17.50 -6.57 -13.36
CA GLY A 74 -17.57 -8.00 -13.05
C GLY A 74 -16.33 -8.80 -13.50
N LYS A 75 -15.19 -8.12 -13.70
CA LYS A 75 -13.92 -8.78 -14.05
C LYS A 75 -13.18 -9.35 -12.85
N ILE A 76 -13.42 -8.76 -11.69
CA ILE A 76 -13.00 -9.23 -10.36
C ILE A 76 -14.27 -9.50 -9.56
N GLU A 77 -14.26 -10.58 -8.80
CA GLU A 77 -15.37 -10.94 -7.90
C GLU A 77 -15.32 -10.09 -6.63
N TYR A 78 -16.49 -9.77 -6.12
CA TYR A 78 -16.61 -9.09 -4.83
C TYR A 78 -16.30 -10.10 -3.72
N SER A 79 -15.26 -9.85 -2.92
CA SER A 79 -14.99 -10.62 -1.72
C SER A 79 -14.82 -9.71 -0.50
N VAL A 80 -15.20 -10.23 0.65
CA VAL A 80 -15.02 -9.51 1.92
C VAL A 80 -13.53 -9.27 2.19
N ASN A 81 -12.68 -10.24 1.86
CA ASN A 81 -11.23 -10.14 2.02
C ASN A 81 -10.66 -8.96 1.20
N LEU A 82 -11.05 -8.84 -0.07
CA LEU A 82 -10.63 -7.73 -0.92
C LEU A 82 -11.09 -6.37 -0.35
N MET A 83 -12.33 -6.30 0.16
CA MET A 83 -12.84 -5.05 0.76
C MET A 83 -12.05 -4.64 2.00
N ILE A 84 -11.69 -5.60 2.85
CA ILE A 84 -10.86 -5.34 4.03
C ILE A 84 -9.45 -4.87 3.62
N VAL A 85 -8.86 -5.49 2.60
CA VAL A 85 -7.55 -5.08 2.06
C VAL A 85 -7.61 -3.68 1.47
N LEU A 86 -8.65 -3.36 0.69
CA LEU A 86 -8.87 -2.01 0.15
C LEU A 86 -9.08 -0.97 1.24
N PHE A 87 -9.81 -1.32 2.30
CA PHE A 87 -9.97 -0.45 3.47
C PHE A 87 -8.62 -0.11 4.10
N VAL A 88 -7.76 -1.11 4.35
CA VAL A 88 -6.42 -0.89 4.91
C VAL A 88 -5.57 -0.05 3.96
N PHE A 89 -5.52 -0.41 2.70
CA PHE A 89 -4.76 0.31 1.67
C PHE A 89 -5.15 1.79 1.63
N PHE A 90 -6.46 2.08 1.53
CA PHE A 90 -6.96 3.45 1.49
C PHE A 90 -6.67 4.21 2.80
N SER A 91 -6.86 3.56 3.94
CA SER A 91 -6.66 4.20 5.25
C SER A 91 -5.19 4.57 5.49
N TYR A 92 -4.24 3.68 5.17
CA TYR A 92 -2.83 4.00 5.27
C TYR A 92 -2.38 5.04 4.24
N ALA A 93 -2.93 4.99 3.02
CA ALA A 93 -2.72 6.02 2.01
C ALA A 93 -3.21 7.40 2.50
N LEU A 94 -4.37 7.45 3.16
CA LEU A 94 -4.91 8.67 3.76
C LEU A 94 -4.03 9.21 4.89
N ILE A 95 -3.50 8.35 5.75
CA ILE A 95 -2.55 8.76 6.81
C ILE A 95 -1.31 9.42 6.18
N GLY A 96 -0.71 8.78 5.16
CA GLY A 96 0.44 9.36 4.45
C GLY A 96 0.10 10.67 3.76
N PHE A 97 -1.04 10.74 3.10
CA PHE A 97 -1.53 11.96 2.47
C PHE A 97 -1.71 13.10 3.48
N LEU A 98 -2.31 12.84 4.64
CA LEU A 98 -2.50 13.82 5.71
C LEU A 98 -1.15 14.31 6.27
N ASP A 99 -0.18 13.42 6.43
CA ASP A 99 1.17 13.76 6.88
C ASP A 99 1.83 14.76 5.93
N ASP A 100 1.83 14.45 4.63
CA ASP A 100 2.38 15.32 3.58
C ASP A 100 1.59 16.62 3.45
N PHE A 101 0.26 16.57 3.49
CA PHE A 101 -0.60 17.75 3.36
C PHE A 101 -0.39 18.75 4.50
N ILE A 102 -0.27 18.26 5.75
CA ILE A 102 0.01 19.12 6.91
C ILE A 102 1.41 19.74 6.78
N SER A 103 2.40 18.95 6.36
CA SER A 103 3.75 19.42 6.10
C SER A 103 3.76 20.56 5.06
N LEU A 104 3.06 20.35 3.94
CA LEU A 104 2.91 21.33 2.87
C LEU A 104 2.23 22.63 3.36
N ARG A 105 1.11 22.49 4.07
CA ARG A 105 0.34 23.64 4.58
C ARG A 105 1.13 24.45 5.61
N ARG A 106 1.93 23.79 6.43
CA ARG A 106 2.80 24.45 7.43
C ARG A 106 4.08 25.03 6.83
N LYS A 107 4.33 24.80 5.54
CA LYS A 107 5.60 25.18 4.87
C LYS A 107 6.83 24.69 5.66
N SER A 108 6.76 23.52 6.24
CA SER A 108 7.80 22.94 7.07
C SER A 108 7.91 21.44 6.77
N ASN A 109 9.04 20.83 7.10
CA ASN A 109 9.22 19.38 6.95
C ASN A 109 8.54 18.58 8.09
N LYS A 110 7.71 19.23 8.91
CA LYS A 110 7.00 18.59 10.04
C LYS A 110 5.53 18.40 9.69
N GLY A 111 5.16 17.16 9.34
CA GLY A 111 3.78 16.72 9.14
C GLY A 111 3.06 16.41 10.46
N LEU A 112 2.48 15.23 10.56
CA LEU A 112 1.94 14.69 11.80
C LEU A 112 3.07 14.44 12.81
N THR A 113 2.76 14.58 14.11
CA THR A 113 3.72 14.12 15.14
C THR A 113 3.82 12.60 15.09
N GLN A 114 4.96 12.04 15.54
CA GLN A 114 5.17 10.59 15.59
C GLN A 114 4.05 9.89 16.37
N PHE A 115 3.61 10.50 17.47
CA PHE A 115 2.51 9.97 18.28
C PHE A 115 1.17 9.99 17.53
N GLN A 116 0.84 11.08 16.81
CA GLN A 116 -0.39 11.15 16.00
C GLN A 116 -0.39 10.11 14.89
N LYS A 117 0.74 9.94 14.18
CA LYS A 117 0.91 8.94 13.13
C LYS A 117 0.72 7.52 13.68
N LEU A 118 1.40 7.21 14.79
CA LEU A 118 1.27 5.92 15.46
C LEU A 118 -0.17 5.66 15.92
N LEU A 119 -0.84 6.64 16.52
CA LEU A 119 -2.22 6.49 16.98
C LEU A 119 -3.18 6.18 15.82
N LEU A 120 -3.07 6.91 14.70
CA LEU A 120 -3.89 6.65 13.52
C LEU A 120 -3.63 5.25 12.94
N GLN A 121 -2.37 4.82 12.87
CA GLN A 121 -1.99 3.49 12.41
C GLN A 121 -2.58 2.40 13.32
N LEU A 122 -2.52 2.59 14.65
CA LEU A 122 -3.10 1.66 15.62
C LEU A 122 -4.62 1.57 15.49
N ILE A 123 -5.31 2.70 15.28
CA ILE A 123 -6.77 2.71 15.07
C ILE A 123 -7.12 1.89 13.81
N VAL A 124 -6.44 2.12 12.69
CA VAL A 124 -6.68 1.36 11.46
C VAL A 124 -6.40 -0.12 11.67
N ALA A 125 -5.30 -0.47 12.34
CA ALA A 125 -4.95 -1.86 12.62
C ALA A 125 -5.97 -2.56 13.54
N LEU A 126 -6.51 -1.84 14.52
CA LEU A 126 -7.58 -2.34 15.39
C LEU A 126 -8.87 -2.59 14.61
N VAL A 127 -9.28 -1.63 13.78
CA VAL A 127 -10.48 -1.78 12.92
C VAL A 127 -10.27 -2.97 11.96
N PHE A 128 -9.10 -3.08 11.33
CA PHE A 128 -8.76 -4.24 10.51
C PHE A 128 -8.95 -5.55 11.28
N TYR A 129 -8.40 -5.65 12.49
CA TYR A 129 -8.50 -6.87 13.30
C TYR A 129 -9.95 -7.23 13.62
N VAL A 130 -10.78 -6.22 13.97
CA VAL A 130 -12.21 -6.44 14.22
C VAL A 130 -12.93 -6.93 12.96
N LEU A 131 -12.70 -6.28 11.81
CA LEU A 131 -13.30 -6.68 10.54
C LEU A 131 -12.85 -8.10 10.12
N PHE A 132 -11.57 -8.39 10.26
CA PHE A 132 -11.02 -9.71 9.98
C PHE A 132 -11.69 -10.78 10.83
N ARG A 133 -11.84 -10.55 12.14
CA ARG A 133 -12.46 -11.51 13.06
C ARG A 133 -13.96 -11.71 12.85
N GLN A 134 -14.68 -10.68 12.41
CA GLN A 134 -16.14 -10.72 12.27
C GLN A 134 -16.58 -11.21 10.90
N PHE A 135 -15.86 -10.86 9.85
CA PHE A 135 -16.33 -11.04 8.48
C PHE A 135 -15.52 -12.04 7.66
N THR A 136 -14.42 -12.57 8.21
CA THR A 136 -13.65 -13.63 7.54
C THR A 136 -13.66 -14.91 8.35
N SER A 137 -13.32 -16.03 7.70
CA SER A 137 -13.09 -17.32 8.36
C SER A 137 -11.70 -17.43 9.01
N GLY A 138 -10.98 -16.31 9.12
CA GLY A 138 -9.63 -16.29 9.68
C GLY A 138 -9.60 -16.74 11.13
N ASP A 139 -8.72 -17.67 11.43
CA ASP A 139 -8.47 -18.16 12.77
C ASP A 139 -7.30 -17.40 13.46
N SER A 140 -7.03 -17.73 14.71
CA SER A 140 -5.96 -17.12 15.51
C SER A 140 -4.69 -17.96 15.52
N TYR A 141 -4.46 -18.76 14.48
CA TYR A 141 -3.28 -19.63 14.38
C TYR A 141 -2.15 -18.96 13.61
N LEU A 142 -0.95 -19.03 14.18
CA LEU A 142 0.29 -18.75 13.47
C LEU A 142 0.82 -20.07 12.93
N ARG A 143 0.77 -20.23 11.60
CA ARG A 143 1.24 -21.44 10.91
C ARG A 143 2.52 -21.14 10.16
N ILE A 144 3.58 -21.88 10.48
CA ILE A 144 4.85 -21.86 9.74
C ILE A 144 5.12 -23.28 9.25
N SER A 145 4.55 -23.62 8.10
CA SER A 145 4.55 -24.99 7.56
C SER A 145 5.96 -25.56 7.36
N ALA A 146 6.92 -24.72 6.98
CA ALA A 146 8.33 -25.11 6.80
C ALA A 146 8.99 -25.60 8.11
N LEU A 147 8.48 -25.16 9.27
CA LEU A 147 9.02 -25.50 10.59
C LEU A 147 8.07 -26.44 11.36
N GLY A 148 6.94 -26.83 10.79
CA GLY A 148 5.92 -27.61 11.47
C GLY A 148 5.26 -26.89 12.66
N ILE A 149 5.30 -25.55 12.68
CA ILE A 149 4.75 -24.74 13.76
C ILE A 149 3.27 -24.46 13.45
N ASP A 150 2.40 -24.76 14.41
CA ASP A 150 0.97 -24.47 14.39
C ASP A 150 0.54 -24.00 15.79
N TRP A 151 0.67 -22.72 16.08
CA TRP A 151 0.42 -22.12 17.38
C TRP A 151 -0.89 -21.35 17.40
N ASN A 152 -1.79 -21.75 18.27
CA ASN A 152 -2.96 -20.93 18.56
C ASN A 152 -2.58 -19.77 19.49
N LEU A 153 -2.51 -18.58 18.94
CA LEU A 153 -2.17 -17.36 19.68
C LEU A 153 -3.36 -16.77 20.46
N GLY A 154 -4.58 -17.28 20.21
CA GLY A 154 -5.78 -16.76 20.87
C GLY A 154 -5.93 -15.25 20.76
N TRP A 155 -6.11 -14.56 21.89
CA TRP A 155 -6.22 -13.08 21.94
C TRP A 155 -4.90 -12.37 21.56
N PHE A 156 -3.76 -13.00 21.77
CA PHE A 156 -2.46 -12.45 21.41
C PHE A 156 -2.29 -12.28 19.89
N TYR A 157 -3.07 -13.01 19.09
CA TYR A 157 -3.11 -12.83 17.64
C TYR A 157 -3.46 -11.39 17.23
N GLY A 158 -4.35 -10.73 17.99
CA GLY A 158 -4.66 -9.31 17.77
C GLY A 158 -3.43 -8.42 17.97
N VAL A 159 -2.68 -8.60 19.06
CA VAL A 159 -1.44 -7.85 19.31
C VAL A 159 -0.43 -8.08 18.20
N PHE A 160 -0.29 -9.32 17.75
CA PHE A 160 0.60 -9.69 16.65
C PHE A 160 0.22 -8.98 15.34
N ILE A 161 -1.07 -8.94 14.99
CA ILE A 161 -1.57 -8.23 13.80
C ILE A 161 -1.32 -6.72 13.90
N LEU A 162 -1.59 -6.10 15.05
CA LEU A 162 -1.31 -4.69 15.26
C LEU A 162 0.18 -4.39 15.07
N PHE A 163 1.03 -5.22 15.65
CA PHE A 163 2.49 -5.10 15.50
C PHE A 163 2.91 -5.23 14.03
N LEU A 164 2.38 -6.20 13.29
CA LEU A 164 2.69 -6.39 11.87
C LEU A 164 2.28 -5.18 11.03
N LEU A 165 1.06 -4.69 11.15
CA LEU A 165 0.57 -3.59 10.33
C LEU A 165 1.32 -2.28 10.62
N VAL A 166 1.47 -1.93 11.89
CA VAL A 166 2.17 -0.72 12.30
C VAL A 166 3.67 -0.83 12.00
N GLY A 167 4.27 -1.98 12.34
CA GLY A 167 5.70 -2.24 12.12
C GLY A 167 6.06 -2.21 10.64
N SER A 168 5.30 -2.89 9.78
CA SER A 168 5.54 -2.92 8.33
C SER A 168 5.40 -1.52 7.72
N SER A 169 4.37 -0.75 8.09
CA SER A 169 4.19 0.61 7.59
C SER A 169 5.36 1.52 7.95
N ASN A 170 5.84 1.45 9.20
CA ASN A 170 6.97 2.26 9.63
C ASN A 170 8.30 1.76 9.04
N ALA A 171 8.48 0.44 8.87
CA ALA A 171 9.65 -0.14 8.23
C ALA A 171 9.80 0.33 6.78
N VAL A 172 8.70 0.29 5.99
CA VAL A 172 8.69 0.81 4.61
C VAL A 172 9.00 2.29 4.58
N ASN A 173 8.43 3.08 5.49
CA ASN A 173 8.71 4.52 5.58
C ASN A 173 10.19 4.82 5.92
N LEU A 174 10.84 3.99 6.74
CA LEU A 174 12.27 4.11 7.03
C LEU A 174 13.14 3.67 5.84
N THR A 175 12.67 2.73 5.03
CA THR A 175 13.36 2.24 3.83
C THR A 175 13.35 3.28 2.70
N ASP A 176 12.40 4.23 2.72
CA ASP A 176 12.24 5.26 1.68
C ASP A 176 13.29 6.39 1.79
N GLY A 177 14.55 5.98 1.83
CA GLY A 177 15.71 6.90 1.87
C GLY A 177 16.42 7.07 0.52
N LEU A 178 16.20 6.15 -0.42
CA LEU A 178 16.81 6.14 -1.75
C LEU A 178 15.73 6.04 -2.83
N ASP A 179 15.96 6.75 -3.94
CA ASP A 179 15.01 6.75 -5.06
C ASP A 179 14.79 5.33 -5.60
N GLY A 180 13.53 4.90 -5.66
CA GLY A 180 13.11 3.60 -6.14
C GLY A 180 13.29 2.43 -5.16
N LEU A 181 13.98 2.60 -4.02
CA LEU A 181 14.22 1.48 -3.09
C LEU A 181 12.92 0.97 -2.46
N ALA A 182 12.15 1.85 -1.83
CA ALA A 182 10.88 1.46 -1.20
C ALA A 182 9.85 0.96 -2.24
N GLY A 183 9.76 1.64 -3.40
CA GLY A 183 8.89 1.22 -4.50
C GLY A 183 9.29 -0.15 -5.06
N GLY A 184 10.57 -0.38 -5.34
CA GLY A 184 11.08 -1.64 -5.86
C GLY A 184 10.87 -2.82 -4.90
N LEU A 185 11.21 -2.66 -3.62
CA LEU A 185 10.98 -3.69 -2.60
C LEU A 185 9.48 -3.99 -2.40
N SER A 186 8.64 -2.94 -2.43
CA SER A 186 7.19 -3.11 -2.34
C SER A 186 6.64 -3.85 -3.56
N ALA A 187 7.09 -3.52 -4.77
CA ALA A 187 6.68 -4.22 -5.99
C ALA A 187 7.04 -5.71 -5.95
N ILE A 188 8.25 -6.06 -5.51
CA ILE A 188 8.67 -7.46 -5.35
C ILE A 188 7.80 -8.17 -4.31
N SER A 189 7.54 -7.54 -3.17
CA SER A 189 6.71 -8.11 -2.10
C SER A 189 5.26 -8.34 -2.57
N PHE A 190 4.64 -7.35 -3.23
CA PHE A 190 3.28 -7.50 -3.76
C PHE A 190 3.21 -8.51 -4.90
N LEU A 191 4.26 -8.64 -5.72
CA LEU A 191 4.35 -9.68 -6.73
C LEU A 191 4.33 -11.08 -6.09
N ALA A 192 5.13 -11.28 -5.04
CA ALA A 192 5.15 -12.54 -4.29
C ALA A 192 3.78 -12.84 -3.66
N PHE A 193 3.16 -11.87 -2.97
CA PHE A 193 1.81 -12.05 -2.41
C PHE A 193 0.75 -12.30 -3.48
N GLY A 194 0.85 -11.64 -4.63
CA GLY A 194 -0.05 -11.87 -5.76
C GLY A 194 0.05 -13.29 -6.29
N LEU A 195 1.26 -13.83 -6.45
CA LEU A 195 1.48 -15.21 -6.87
C LEU A 195 0.97 -16.22 -5.83
N ILE A 196 1.18 -15.96 -4.54
CA ILE A 196 0.66 -16.80 -3.44
C ILE A 196 -0.88 -16.80 -3.46
N ALA A 197 -1.51 -15.63 -3.56
CA ALA A 197 -2.96 -15.50 -3.56
C ALA A 197 -3.64 -16.15 -4.78
N MET A 198 -2.93 -16.27 -5.90
CA MET A 198 -3.41 -16.97 -7.11
C MET A 198 -3.19 -18.47 -7.07
N GLY A 199 -2.35 -18.97 -6.17
CA GLY A 199 -2.05 -20.39 -6.05
C GLY A 199 -3.20 -21.14 -5.34
N SER A 200 -3.89 -22.04 -6.07
CA SER A 200 -4.95 -22.91 -5.52
C SER A 200 -4.48 -23.87 -4.43
N TRP A 201 -3.18 -24.02 -4.30
CA TRP A 201 -2.49 -24.90 -3.33
C TRP A 201 -2.35 -24.28 -1.94
N TRP A 202 -2.61 -22.99 -1.78
CA TRP A 202 -2.49 -22.32 -0.48
C TRP A 202 -3.86 -22.05 0.17
N ILE A 203 -4.72 -21.27 -0.50
CA ILE A 203 -6.10 -21.00 -0.06
C ILE A 203 -6.94 -20.75 -1.31
N GLU A 204 -8.03 -21.49 -1.48
CA GLU A 204 -8.97 -21.26 -2.57
C GLU A 204 -9.75 -19.95 -2.37
N GLY A 205 -10.09 -19.27 -3.48
CA GLY A 205 -10.99 -18.11 -3.47
C GLY A 205 -10.33 -16.75 -3.27
N ASN A 206 -8.99 -16.64 -3.33
CA ASN A 206 -8.29 -15.35 -3.18
C ASN A 206 -7.73 -14.76 -4.49
N ALA A 207 -8.21 -15.20 -5.63
CA ALA A 207 -7.74 -14.74 -6.94
C ALA A 207 -7.96 -13.24 -7.15
N ASP A 208 -9.00 -12.67 -6.58
CA ASP A 208 -9.31 -11.24 -6.56
C ASP A 208 -8.24 -10.41 -5.83
N MET A 209 -7.77 -10.88 -4.67
CA MET A 209 -6.64 -10.26 -3.96
C MET A 209 -5.34 -10.39 -4.77
N GLY A 210 -5.14 -11.52 -5.44
CA GLY A 210 -4.02 -11.70 -6.37
C GLY A 210 -4.04 -10.66 -7.49
N ILE A 211 -5.18 -10.46 -8.15
CA ILE A 211 -5.33 -9.44 -9.20
C ILE A 211 -5.07 -8.03 -8.64
N PHE A 212 -5.57 -7.70 -7.44
CA PHE A 212 -5.28 -6.44 -6.78
C PHE A 212 -3.78 -6.23 -6.56
N CYS A 213 -3.05 -7.23 -6.10
CA CYS A 213 -1.60 -7.17 -5.95
C CYS A 213 -0.91 -6.88 -7.29
N PHE A 214 -1.34 -7.49 -8.40
CA PHE A 214 -0.78 -7.23 -9.73
C PHE A 214 -1.09 -5.82 -10.24
N ILE A 215 -2.29 -5.28 -9.98
CA ILE A 215 -2.60 -3.86 -10.26
C ILE A 215 -1.62 -2.96 -9.52
N LEU A 216 -1.42 -3.23 -8.23
CA LEU A 216 -0.54 -2.44 -7.36
C LEU A 216 0.92 -2.51 -7.81
N VAL A 217 1.43 -3.71 -8.16
CA VAL A 217 2.77 -3.88 -8.75
C VAL A 217 2.92 -3.03 -10.00
N GLY A 218 1.98 -3.13 -10.95
CA GLY A 218 2.01 -2.33 -12.17
C GLY A 218 1.99 -0.83 -11.86
N SER A 219 1.12 -0.38 -10.97
CA SER A 219 1.01 1.03 -10.60
C SER A 219 2.27 1.57 -9.92
N ILE A 220 2.92 0.79 -9.05
CA ILE A 220 4.19 1.16 -8.42
C ILE A 220 5.32 1.21 -9.47
N MET A 221 5.36 0.28 -10.41
CA MET A 221 6.36 0.28 -11.48
C MET A 221 6.18 1.42 -12.48
N GLY A 222 4.96 1.93 -12.65
CA GLY A 222 4.64 3.08 -13.49
C GLY A 222 4.84 4.43 -12.81
N PHE A 223 5.05 4.43 -11.50
CA PHE A 223 5.36 5.60 -10.67
C PHE A 223 6.85 5.94 -10.73
#